data_f394be139921b8aed6e943cea89dab96
#
_entry.id   f394be139921b8aed6e943cea89dab96
#
_cell.length_a   1.000
_cell.length_b   1.000
_cell.length_c   1.000
_cell.angle_alpha   90.00
_cell.angle_beta   90.00
_cell.angle_gamma   90.00
#
_symmetry.space_group_name_H-M   'P 1'
#
loop_
_entity.id
_entity.type
_entity.pdbx_description
1 polymer ?
#
loop_
_entity_poly.entity_id
_entity_poly.type
_entity_poly.pdbx_seq_one_letter_code
_entity_poly.pdbx_strand_id
1 'polypeptide(L)'
;MKKHMDHEVDGIAQVLLQRMGDSSKFIQKAADQSLDIMVKSVTAARAMTALMASGVQHCNVLVRRCAAKHLLTAVERIGAGKLLSGARDRTELLVCTVVRFAQDCHPDTRSYGRKMLTVLMSHKNFDTYLKQSVPSRDLIDVMARLKQKGREDHKCDLPSVKAPRKSRKRTTLPLSLSMWRRTSGTFWA
;
A
#
# COMPACT_ATOMS: atom_id res chain seq x y z
N MET A 1 -16.41 -28.84 -1.14
CA MET A 1 -16.96 -27.50 -1.31
C MET A 1 -15.99 -26.45 -1.89
N LYS A 2 -14.66 -26.52 -1.69
CA LYS A 2 -13.71 -25.50 -2.19
C LYS A 2 -13.61 -25.34 -3.72
N LYS A 3 -13.87 -26.34 -4.51
CA LYS A 3 -13.72 -26.30 -5.99
C LYS A 3 -14.89 -25.66 -6.74
N HIS A 4 -16.07 -25.59 -6.15
CA HIS A 4 -17.26 -25.07 -6.85
C HIS A 4 -17.27 -23.54 -6.94
N MET A 5 -16.63 -22.84 -5.97
CA MET A 5 -16.53 -21.38 -5.98
C MET A 5 -15.39 -20.82 -6.83
N ASP A 6 -14.46 -21.68 -7.27
CA ASP A 6 -13.26 -21.21 -8.00
C ASP A 6 -13.59 -20.56 -9.36
N HIS A 7 -14.73 -20.86 -9.97
CA HIS A 7 -15.16 -20.26 -11.24
C HIS A 7 -15.62 -18.80 -11.11
N GLU A 8 -16.21 -18.44 -9.97
CA GLU A 8 -16.81 -17.11 -9.76
C GLU A 8 -15.88 -16.17 -9.00
N VAL A 9 -14.75 -16.66 -8.50
CA VAL A 9 -13.83 -15.90 -7.65
C VAL A 9 -13.34 -14.62 -8.33
N ASP A 10 -13.08 -14.66 -9.63
CA ASP A 10 -12.57 -13.48 -10.37
C ASP A 10 -13.63 -12.37 -10.41
N GLY A 11 -14.88 -12.71 -10.73
CA GLY A 11 -15.99 -11.77 -10.75
C GLY A 11 -16.30 -11.22 -9.37
N ILE A 12 -16.33 -12.07 -8.35
CA ILE A 12 -16.57 -11.68 -6.95
C ILE A 12 -15.45 -10.75 -6.49
N ALA A 13 -14.18 -11.09 -6.71
CA ALA A 13 -13.04 -10.27 -6.34
C ALA A 13 -13.09 -8.90 -7.03
N GLN A 14 -13.41 -8.86 -8.31
CA GLN A 14 -13.55 -7.62 -9.07
C GLN A 14 -14.62 -6.70 -8.47
N VAL A 15 -15.82 -7.23 -8.22
CA VAL A 15 -16.94 -6.45 -7.65
C VAL A 15 -16.57 -5.94 -6.25
N LEU A 16 -16.04 -6.80 -5.38
CA LEU A 16 -15.67 -6.42 -4.02
C LEU A 16 -14.56 -5.36 -4.02
N LEU A 17 -13.55 -5.50 -4.88
CA LEU A 17 -12.49 -4.51 -5.04
C LEU A 17 -13.05 -3.16 -5.55
N GLN A 18 -14.00 -3.17 -6.50
CA GLN A 18 -14.66 -1.93 -6.94
C GLN A 18 -15.40 -1.24 -5.79
N ARG A 19 -16.08 -2.00 -4.90
CA ARG A 19 -16.77 -1.45 -3.72
C ARG A 19 -15.82 -0.83 -2.69
N MET A 20 -14.54 -1.18 -2.71
CA MET A 20 -13.53 -0.46 -1.92
C MET A 20 -13.34 1.00 -2.34
N GLY A 21 -13.72 1.35 -3.56
CA GLY A 21 -13.71 2.73 -4.07
C GLY A 21 -14.97 3.54 -3.75
N ASP A 22 -15.95 2.96 -3.08
CA ASP A 22 -17.21 3.63 -2.73
C ASP A 22 -16.97 4.82 -1.76
N SER A 23 -17.87 5.80 -1.80
CA SER A 23 -17.82 6.95 -0.89
C SER A 23 -18.16 6.58 0.55
N SER A 24 -18.99 5.55 0.74
CA SER A 24 -19.46 5.08 2.04
C SER A 24 -18.41 4.21 2.73
N LYS A 25 -17.96 4.65 3.91
CA LYS A 25 -17.06 3.88 4.77
C LYS A 25 -17.64 2.55 5.22
N PHE A 26 -18.97 2.47 5.37
CA PHE A 26 -19.66 1.24 5.69
C PHE A 26 -19.52 0.21 4.56
N ILE A 27 -19.74 0.62 3.31
CA ILE A 27 -19.59 -0.24 2.13
C ILE A 27 -18.12 -0.69 1.98
N GLN A 28 -17.17 0.22 2.14
CA GLN A 28 -15.74 -0.12 2.11
C GLN A 28 -15.39 -1.19 3.15
N LYS A 29 -15.87 -1.04 4.40
CA LYS A 29 -15.62 -2.00 5.47
C LYS A 29 -16.26 -3.35 5.18
N ALA A 30 -17.50 -3.38 4.72
CA ALA A 30 -18.19 -4.61 4.34
C ALA A 30 -17.47 -5.33 3.19
N ALA A 31 -17.01 -4.60 2.18
CA ALA A 31 -16.24 -5.16 1.06
C ALA A 31 -14.88 -5.73 1.51
N ASP A 32 -14.14 -5.04 2.39
CA ASP A 32 -12.88 -5.54 2.95
C ASP A 32 -13.09 -6.84 3.75
N GLN A 33 -14.13 -6.90 4.57
CA GLN A 33 -14.49 -8.11 5.33
C GLN A 33 -14.89 -9.27 4.41
N SER A 34 -15.68 -9.00 3.37
CA SER A 34 -16.08 -10.01 2.39
C SER A 34 -14.88 -10.55 1.60
N LEU A 35 -13.94 -9.67 1.21
CA LEU A 35 -12.66 -10.09 0.61
C LEU A 35 -11.83 -10.96 1.53
N ASP A 36 -11.77 -10.64 2.80
CA ASP A 36 -11.04 -11.44 3.79
C ASP A 36 -11.61 -12.86 3.91
N ILE A 37 -12.94 -12.97 3.98
CA ILE A 37 -13.64 -14.26 4.01
C ILE A 37 -13.41 -15.02 2.70
N MET A 38 -13.55 -14.37 1.55
CA MET A 38 -13.32 -14.98 0.24
C MET A 38 -11.89 -15.54 0.13
N VAL A 39 -10.87 -14.73 0.45
CA VAL A 39 -9.46 -15.16 0.38
C VAL A 39 -9.19 -16.37 1.29
N LYS A 40 -9.85 -16.45 2.42
CA LYS A 40 -9.74 -17.62 3.36
C LYS A 40 -10.48 -18.86 2.87
N SER A 41 -11.59 -18.67 2.16
CA SER A 41 -12.50 -19.76 1.75
C SER A 41 -12.07 -20.47 0.47
N VAL A 42 -11.37 -19.76 -0.43
CA VAL A 42 -10.90 -20.31 -1.72
C VAL A 42 -9.44 -20.79 -1.63
N THR A 43 -8.97 -21.43 -2.72
CA THR A 43 -7.55 -21.77 -2.82
C THR A 43 -6.72 -20.50 -2.88
N ALA A 44 -5.63 -20.44 -2.11
CA ALA A 44 -4.80 -19.23 -2.04
C ALA A 44 -4.22 -18.84 -3.41
N ALA A 45 -3.91 -19.81 -4.27
CA ALA A 45 -3.46 -19.56 -5.63
C ALA A 45 -4.52 -18.87 -6.48
N ARG A 46 -5.79 -19.26 -6.34
CA ARG A 46 -6.90 -18.65 -7.08
C ARG A 46 -7.19 -17.23 -6.58
N ALA A 47 -7.24 -17.06 -5.25
CA ALA A 47 -7.38 -15.74 -4.64
C ALA A 47 -6.28 -14.78 -5.11
N MET A 48 -5.03 -15.24 -5.15
CA MET A 48 -3.90 -14.47 -5.63
C MET A 48 -4.09 -14.02 -7.09
N THR A 49 -4.47 -14.94 -7.98
CA THR A 49 -4.69 -14.63 -9.40
C THR A 49 -5.80 -13.58 -9.57
N ALA A 50 -6.93 -13.73 -8.88
CA ALA A 50 -8.06 -12.82 -8.94
C ALA A 50 -7.71 -11.40 -8.43
N LEU A 51 -6.98 -11.32 -7.32
CA LEU A 51 -6.52 -10.06 -6.75
C LEU A 51 -5.50 -9.34 -7.65
N MET A 52 -4.60 -10.10 -8.29
CA MET A 52 -3.63 -9.53 -9.23
C MET A 52 -4.32 -9.00 -10.49
N ALA A 53 -5.31 -9.71 -11.03
CA ALA A 53 -6.02 -9.29 -12.24
C ALA A 53 -6.79 -7.99 -12.05
N SER A 54 -7.47 -7.81 -10.91
CA SER A 54 -8.41 -6.71 -10.70
C SER A 54 -7.87 -5.56 -9.85
N GLY A 55 -6.84 -5.79 -9.02
CA GLY A 55 -6.45 -4.85 -7.99
C GLY A 55 -5.20 -4.02 -8.27
N VAL A 56 -4.24 -4.57 -9.04
CA VAL A 56 -2.88 -4.00 -9.15
C VAL A 56 -2.83 -2.69 -9.93
N GLN A 57 -3.58 -2.61 -11.01
CA GLN A 57 -3.56 -1.46 -11.94
C GLN A 57 -4.74 -0.52 -11.74
N HIS A 58 -5.53 -0.72 -10.68
CA HIS A 58 -6.72 0.08 -10.46
C HIS A 58 -6.35 1.54 -10.13
N CYS A 59 -7.07 2.51 -10.73
CA CYS A 59 -6.81 3.94 -10.53
C CYS A 59 -7.01 4.39 -9.08
N ASN A 60 -8.01 3.80 -8.39
CA ASN A 60 -8.31 4.15 -6.99
C ASN A 60 -7.28 3.53 -6.03
N VAL A 61 -6.66 4.39 -5.23
CA VAL A 61 -5.65 4.04 -4.22
C VAL A 61 -6.18 3.07 -3.16
N LEU A 62 -7.45 3.23 -2.73
CA LEU A 62 -8.06 2.35 -1.72
C LEU A 62 -8.21 0.92 -2.24
N VAL A 63 -8.54 0.77 -3.53
CA VAL A 63 -8.62 -0.54 -4.17
C VAL A 63 -7.25 -1.20 -4.21
N ARG A 64 -6.21 -0.48 -4.67
CA ARG A 64 -4.83 -1.03 -4.70
C ARG A 64 -4.34 -1.40 -3.32
N ARG A 65 -4.61 -0.57 -2.30
CA ARG A 65 -4.26 -0.86 -0.90
C ARG A 65 -4.92 -2.13 -0.39
N CYS A 66 -6.21 -2.29 -0.65
CA CYS A 66 -6.97 -3.46 -0.26
C CYS A 66 -6.45 -4.72 -0.96
N ALA A 67 -6.24 -4.64 -2.28
CA ALA A 67 -5.66 -5.74 -3.06
C ALA A 67 -4.29 -6.17 -2.52
N ALA A 68 -3.40 -5.22 -2.21
CA ALA A 68 -2.08 -5.50 -1.65
C ALA A 68 -2.16 -6.16 -0.26
N LYS A 69 -3.09 -5.73 0.60
CA LYS A 69 -3.34 -6.32 1.92
C LYS A 69 -3.73 -7.80 1.81
N HIS A 70 -4.73 -8.10 0.98
CA HIS A 70 -5.22 -9.46 0.83
C HIS A 70 -4.26 -10.34 0.01
N LEU A 71 -3.50 -9.75 -0.92
CA LEU A 71 -2.45 -10.47 -1.64
C LEU A 71 -1.33 -10.90 -0.69
N LEU A 72 -0.92 -10.05 0.26
CA LEU A 72 0.05 -10.42 1.30
C LEU A 72 -0.43 -11.65 2.08
N THR A 73 -1.69 -11.67 2.52
CA THR A 73 -2.27 -12.83 3.22
C THR A 73 -2.21 -14.11 2.36
N ALA A 74 -2.48 -13.99 1.05
CA ALA A 74 -2.38 -15.13 0.14
C ALA A 74 -0.93 -15.62 -0.04
N VAL A 75 0.02 -14.69 -0.18
CA VAL A 75 1.47 -14.97 -0.31
C VAL A 75 1.99 -15.69 0.95
N GLU A 76 1.64 -15.20 2.14
CA GLU A 76 2.04 -15.82 3.41
C GLU A 76 1.45 -17.22 3.57
N ARG A 77 0.21 -17.44 3.15
CA ARG A 77 -0.44 -18.77 3.19
C ARG A 77 0.19 -19.80 2.25
N ILE A 78 0.66 -19.38 1.08
CA ILE A 78 1.27 -20.27 0.08
C ILE A 78 2.74 -20.54 0.46
N GLY A 79 3.44 -19.50 0.90
CA GLY A 79 4.87 -19.51 1.20
C GLY A 79 5.76 -19.38 -0.05
N ALA A 80 6.93 -18.79 0.14
CA ALA A 80 7.87 -18.46 -0.94
C ALA A 80 8.28 -19.69 -1.78
N GLY A 81 8.51 -20.84 -1.15
CA GLY A 81 8.94 -22.06 -1.84
C GLY A 81 7.94 -22.52 -2.90
N LYS A 82 6.64 -22.56 -2.58
CA LYS A 82 5.60 -22.98 -3.52
C LYS A 82 5.34 -21.93 -4.60
N LEU A 83 5.45 -20.64 -4.25
CA LEU A 83 5.26 -19.55 -5.20
C LEU A 83 6.34 -19.52 -6.26
N LEU A 84 7.60 -19.74 -5.88
CA LEU A 84 8.76 -19.65 -6.76
C LEU A 84 9.11 -20.98 -7.45
N SER A 85 8.49 -22.11 -7.05
CA SER A 85 8.58 -23.39 -7.74
C SER A 85 7.42 -23.65 -8.72
N GLY A 86 6.47 -22.72 -8.82
CA GLY A 86 5.31 -22.83 -9.70
C GLY A 86 5.61 -22.58 -11.17
N ALA A 87 4.55 -22.43 -11.97
CA ALA A 87 4.68 -22.05 -13.38
C ALA A 87 5.39 -20.70 -13.49
N ARG A 88 6.40 -20.62 -14.37
CA ARG A 88 7.25 -19.44 -14.56
C ARG A 88 6.46 -18.16 -14.77
N ASP A 89 5.49 -18.18 -15.66
CA ASP A 89 4.69 -17.01 -16.02
C ASP A 89 3.94 -16.42 -14.81
N ARG A 90 3.43 -17.29 -13.93
CA ARG A 90 2.76 -16.84 -12.69
C ARG A 90 3.74 -16.25 -11.69
N THR A 91 4.92 -16.84 -11.61
CA THR A 91 5.99 -16.34 -10.73
C THR A 91 6.46 -14.96 -11.19
N GLU A 92 6.70 -14.79 -12.49
CA GLU A 92 7.09 -13.51 -13.08
C GLU A 92 6.02 -12.43 -12.87
N LEU A 93 4.75 -12.76 -13.14
CA LEU A 93 3.64 -11.86 -12.89
C LEU A 93 3.54 -11.45 -11.40
N LEU A 94 3.72 -12.39 -10.49
CA LEU A 94 3.72 -12.12 -9.05
C LEU A 94 4.87 -11.18 -8.65
N VAL A 95 6.09 -11.45 -9.13
CA VAL A 95 7.27 -10.62 -8.84
C VAL A 95 7.06 -9.20 -9.33
N CYS A 96 6.62 -9.01 -10.59
CA CYS A 96 6.30 -7.70 -11.15
C CYS A 96 5.21 -6.98 -10.33
N THR A 97 4.17 -7.70 -9.92
CA THR A 97 3.07 -7.16 -9.10
C THR A 97 3.57 -6.67 -7.75
N VAL A 98 4.37 -7.47 -7.06
CA VAL A 98 4.90 -7.15 -5.73
C VAL A 98 5.84 -5.95 -5.79
N VAL A 99 6.71 -5.88 -6.81
CA VAL A 99 7.57 -4.71 -7.06
C VAL A 99 6.75 -3.45 -7.31
N ARG A 100 5.69 -3.54 -8.12
CA ARG A 100 4.78 -2.42 -8.37
C ARG A 100 4.11 -1.92 -7.09
N PHE A 101 3.63 -2.81 -6.24
CA PHE A 101 3.09 -2.42 -4.93
C PHE A 101 4.14 -1.80 -4.01
N ALA A 102 5.39 -2.29 -4.03
CA ALA A 102 6.48 -1.72 -3.25
C ALA A 102 6.86 -0.29 -3.66
N GLN A 103 6.47 0.12 -4.87
CA GLN A 103 6.69 1.46 -5.45
C GLN A 103 5.41 2.32 -5.50
N ASP A 104 4.26 1.83 -5.00
CA ASP A 104 2.99 2.56 -5.03
C ASP A 104 3.10 3.94 -4.34
N CYS A 105 2.29 4.89 -4.77
CA CYS A 105 2.23 6.23 -4.16
C CYS A 105 1.73 6.19 -2.71
N HIS A 106 0.89 5.20 -2.34
CA HIS A 106 0.31 5.08 -1.01
C HIS A 106 1.25 4.35 -0.03
N PRO A 107 1.49 4.87 1.18
CA PRO A 107 2.45 4.31 2.13
C PRO A 107 2.08 2.90 2.61
N ASP A 108 0.79 2.63 2.88
CA ASP A 108 0.36 1.29 3.32
C ASP A 108 0.54 0.26 2.21
N THR A 109 0.22 0.61 0.96
CA THR A 109 0.42 -0.27 -0.20
C THR A 109 1.89 -0.61 -0.36
N ARG A 110 2.78 0.40 -0.25
CA ARG A 110 4.24 0.16 -0.24
C ARG A 110 4.68 -0.75 0.89
N SER A 111 4.11 -0.58 2.08
CA SER A 111 4.43 -1.42 3.24
C SER A 111 4.06 -2.88 2.98
N TYR A 112 2.85 -3.14 2.45
CA TYR A 112 2.43 -4.49 2.06
C TYR A 112 3.32 -5.07 0.97
N GLY A 113 3.66 -4.29 -0.07
CA GLY A 113 4.59 -4.70 -1.13
C GLY A 113 5.95 -5.12 -0.59
N ARG A 114 6.53 -4.33 0.31
CA ARG A 114 7.83 -4.63 0.94
C ARG A 114 7.78 -5.87 1.82
N LYS A 115 6.69 -6.09 2.58
CA LYS A 115 6.50 -7.32 3.35
C LYS A 115 6.46 -8.54 2.45
N MET A 116 5.73 -8.48 1.32
CA MET A 116 5.72 -9.56 0.34
C MET A 116 7.10 -9.82 -0.24
N LEU A 117 7.87 -8.78 -0.58
CA LEU A 117 9.26 -8.93 -1.03
C LEU A 117 10.12 -9.63 0.02
N THR A 118 10.00 -9.24 1.30
CA THR A 118 10.74 -9.88 2.39
C THR A 118 10.42 -11.37 2.50
N VAL A 119 9.15 -11.74 2.35
CA VAL A 119 8.73 -13.16 2.33
C VAL A 119 9.38 -13.89 1.14
N LEU A 120 9.34 -13.31 -0.06
CA LEU A 120 9.88 -13.95 -1.27
C LEU A 120 11.42 -14.03 -1.26
N MET A 121 12.10 -13.04 -0.68
CA MET A 121 13.57 -13.00 -0.54
C MET A 121 14.13 -14.13 0.33
N SER A 122 13.31 -14.77 1.15
CA SER A 122 13.72 -15.95 1.92
C SER A 122 14.07 -17.15 1.03
N HIS A 123 13.70 -17.14 -0.25
CA HIS A 123 13.94 -18.22 -1.19
C HIS A 123 15.14 -17.93 -2.10
N LYS A 124 16.07 -18.88 -2.22
CA LYS A 124 17.33 -18.75 -2.95
C LYS A 124 17.20 -18.37 -4.44
N ASN A 125 16.12 -18.77 -5.09
CA ASN A 125 15.89 -18.48 -6.52
C ASN A 125 15.25 -17.12 -6.78
N PHE A 126 14.88 -16.38 -5.74
CA PHE A 126 14.15 -15.12 -5.89
C PHE A 126 14.95 -14.08 -6.66
N ASP A 127 16.24 -13.93 -6.38
CA ASP A 127 17.12 -12.97 -7.05
C ASP A 127 17.17 -13.19 -8.56
N THR A 128 17.12 -14.45 -9.01
CA THR A 128 17.09 -14.80 -10.42
C THR A 128 15.80 -14.34 -11.09
N TYR A 129 14.65 -14.63 -10.46
CA TYR A 129 13.36 -14.17 -10.96
C TYR A 129 13.25 -12.65 -10.95
N LEU A 130 13.73 -12.01 -9.88
CA LEU A 130 13.70 -10.56 -9.77
C LEU A 130 14.48 -9.87 -10.90
N LYS A 131 15.70 -10.37 -11.19
CA LYS A 131 16.54 -9.84 -12.29
C LYS A 131 15.95 -10.10 -13.68
N GLN A 132 15.23 -11.19 -13.87
CA GLN A 132 14.62 -11.55 -15.15
C GLN A 132 13.31 -10.82 -15.41
N SER A 133 12.51 -10.58 -14.36
CA SER A 133 11.14 -10.09 -14.48
C SER A 133 11.00 -8.58 -14.32
N VAL A 134 12.01 -7.91 -13.73
CA VAL A 134 11.93 -6.50 -13.36
C VAL A 134 12.98 -5.67 -14.09
N PRO A 135 12.59 -4.53 -14.69
CA PRO A 135 13.55 -3.60 -15.29
C PRO A 135 14.62 -3.15 -14.29
N SER A 136 15.87 -3.03 -14.75
CA SER A 136 17.02 -2.70 -13.88
C SER A 136 16.83 -1.43 -13.07
N ARG A 137 16.10 -0.45 -13.58
CA ARG A 137 15.78 0.81 -12.88
C ARG A 137 14.94 0.56 -11.64
N ASP A 138 13.88 -0.23 -11.76
CA ASP A 138 12.95 -0.54 -10.66
C ASP A 138 13.62 -1.45 -9.62
N LEU A 139 14.49 -2.34 -10.09
CA LEU A 139 15.31 -3.20 -9.26
C LEU A 139 16.20 -2.40 -8.31
N ILE A 140 16.93 -1.40 -8.84
CA ILE A 140 17.82 -0.56 -8.03
C ILE A 140 17.04 0.20 -6.95
N ASP A 141 15.90 0.80 -7.32
CA ASP A 141 15.06 1.56 -6.39
C ASP A 141 14.50 0.67 -5.26
N VAL A 142 13.96 -0.49 -5.60
CA VAL A 142 13.41 -1.44 -4.62
C VAL A 142 14.49 -1.98 -3.70
N MET A 143 15.66 -2.36 -4.22
CA MET A 143 16.77 -2.89 -3.42
C MET A 143 17.38 -1.83 -2.49
N ALA A 144 17.48 -0.58 -2.94
CA ALA A 144 17.94 0.53 -2.11
C ALA A 144 16.99 0.76 -0.91
N ARG A 145 15.69 0.73 -1.14
CA ARG A 145 14.66 0.94 -0.10
C ARG A 145 14.56 -0.23 0.88
N LEU A 146 14.80 -1.45 0.43
CA LEU A 146 14.84 -2.62 1.33
C LEU A 146 16.05 -2.56 2.26
N LYS A 147 17.22 -2.13 1.76
CA LYS A 147 18.43 -1.96 2.57
C LYS A 147 18.31 -0.86 3.63
N GLN A 148 17.54 0.21 3.35
CA GLN A 148 17.31 1.30 4.31
C GLN A 148 16.50 0.82 5.52
N LYS A 149 15.49 -0.02 5.35
CA LYS A 149 14.67 -0.53 6.45
C LYS A 149 15.46 -1.40 7.43
N GLY A 150 16.41 -2.19 6.96
CA GLY A 150 17.28 -2.98 7.82
C GLY A 150 18.21 -2.14 8.73
N ARG A 151 18.35 -0.83 8.46
CA ARG A 151 19.09 0.11 9.32
C ARG A 151 18.20 0.82 10.34
N GLU A 152 16.91 0.99 10.07
CA GLU A 152 15.98 1.65 10.99
C GLU A 152 15.52 0.71 12.11
N ASP A 153 15.37 -0.59 11.84
CA ASP A 153 14.98 -1.58 12.85
C ASP A 153 16.08 -1.80 13.92
N HIS A 154 17.33 -1.42 13.65
CA HIS A 154 18.44 -1.45 14.63
C HIS A 154 18.60 -0.16 15.47
N LYS A 155 17.76 0.85 15.29
CA LYS A 155 17.90 2.16 15.93
C LYS A 155 16.81 2.49 16.95
N CYS A 156 16.04 1.53 17.40
CA CYS A 156 14.95 1.72 18.34
C CYS A 156 15.25 1.25 19.76
N ASP A 157 16.44 1.56 20.32
CA ASP A 157 16.70 1.43 21.76
C ASP A 157 17.60 2.55 22.27
N LEU A 158 17.10 3.80 22.16
CA LEU A 158 17.65 4.89 22.97
C LEU A 158 16.46 5.74 23.46
N PRO A 159 16.30 5.90 24.80
CA PRO A 159 15.22 6.71 25.33
C PRO A 159 15.43 8.18 24.93
N SER A 160 14.48 8.71 24.19
CA SER A 160 14.42 10.11 23.78
C SER A 160 14.26 10.99 25.01
N VAL A 161 15.35 11.60 25.45
CA VAL A 161 15.34 12.68 26.44
C VAL A 161 14.66 13.88 25.79
N LYS A 162 13.43 14.17 26.22
CA LYS A 162 12.68 15.36 25.81
C LYS A 162 13.41 16.60 26.33
N ALA A 163 14.00 17.37 25.44
CA ALA A 163 14.50 18.71 25.75
C ALA A 163 13.31 19.63 26.09
N PRO A 164 13.43 20.50 27.14
CA PRO A 164 12.34 21.37 27.54
C PRO A 164 12.09 22.47 26.50
N ARG A 165 10.85 22.58 26.05
CA ARG A 165 10.35 23.65 25.18
C ARG A 165 10.49 25.00 25.91
N LYS A 166 11.42 25.84 25.50
CA LYS A 166 11.47 27.25 25.92
C LYS A 166 10.24 27.98 25.41
N SER A 167 9.36 28.39 26.31
CA SER A 167 8.22 29.23 26.03
C SER A 167 8.71 30.62 25.57
N ARG A 168 8.44 30.96 24.33
CA ARG A 168 8.66 32.31 23.80
C ARG A 168 7.57 33.22 24.34
N LYS A 169 7.91 34.06 25.33
CA LYS A 169 7.05 35.13 25.82
C LYS A 169 6.70 36.08 24.67
N ARG A 170 5.41 36.22 24.40
CA ARG A 170 4.86 37.26 23.53
C ARG A 170 5.03 38.59 24.25
N THR A 171 5.88 39.46 23.73
CA THR A 171 5.98 40.86 24.14
C THR A 171 4.83 41.61 23.44
N THR A 172 3.86 42.03 24.23
CA THR A 172 2.81 42.97 23.80
C THR A 172 3.39 44.36 23.71
N LEU A 173 3.36 44.97 22.52
CA LEU A 173 3.61 46.39 22.33
C LEU A 173 2.31 47.16 22.42
N PRO A 174 2.29 48.38 23.01
CA PRO A 174 1.09 49.12 23.26
C PRO A 174 0.59 49.86 22.02
N LEU A 175 -0.72 49.93 21.91
CA LEU A 175 -1.48 50.76 20.96
C LEU A 175 -1.16 52.24 21.15
N SER A 176 -0.70 52.92 20.12
CA SER A 176 -0.79 54.36 20.01
C SER A 176 -1.81 54.74 18.95
N LEU A 177 -2.82 55.49 19.41
CA LEU A 177 -3.82 56.17 18.60
C LEU A 177 -3.14 57.23 17.71
N SER A 178 -3.53 57.31 16.45
CA SER A 178 -3.70 58.56 15.67
C SER A 178 -4.62 58.21 14.49
N MET A 179 -5.85 58.51 14.62
CA MET A 179 -6.62 59.64 14.10
C MET A 179 -6.08 60.19 12.76
N TRP A 180 -6.82 59.90 11.66
CA TRP A 180 -7.06 60.86 10.56
C TRP A 180 -8.34 60.48 9.78
N ARG A 181 -9.32 61.27 9.96
CA ARG A 181 -10.42 61.88 9.25
C ARG A 181 -10.57 61.51 7.78
N ARG A 182 -11.83 61.16 7.50
CA ARG A 182 -12.76 61.54 6.41
C ARG A 182 -12.16 62.19 5.15
N THR A 183 -12.52 61.69 4.02
CA THR A 183 -13.23 62.49 2.98
C THR A 183 -14.10 61.58 2.11
N SER A 184 -15.31 62.06 1.97
CA SER A 184 -16.42 61.74 1.10
C SER A 184 -16.10 61.88 -0.40
N GLY A 185 -16.77 61.08 -1.23
CA GLY A 185 -16.80 61.27 -2.69
C GLY A 185 -17.63 60.20 -3.37
N THR A 186 -18.89 60.32 -3.33
CA THR A 186 -19.95 60.18 -4.35
C THR A 186 -19.52 59.81 -5.78
N PHE A 187 -20.23 58.94 -6.43
CA PHE A 187 -21.18 59.07 -7.54
C PHE A 187 -20.88 58.23 -8.81
N TRP A 188 -21.95 57.56 -9.29
CA TRP A 188 -22.37 57.20 -10.66
C TRP A 188 -21.53 56.09 -11.34
N ALA A 189 -22.06 55.06 -12.03
CA ALA A 189 -23.37 54.79 -12.67
C ALA A 189 -23.61 53.26 -12.64
#